data_e46e66d32c2296b26b955ee182be2aea
#
_entry.id   e46e66d32c2296b26b955ee182be2aea
#
_cell.length_a   1.000
_cell.length_b   1.000
_cell.length_c   1.000
_cell.angle_alpha   90.00
_cell.angle_beta   90.00
_cell.angle_gamma   90.00
#
_symmetry.space_group_name_H-M   'P 1'
#
loop_
_entity.id
_entity.type
_entity.pdbx_description
1 polymer ?
#
loop_
_entity_poly.entity_id
_entity_poly.type
_entity_poly.pdbx_seq_one_letter_code
_entity_poly.pdbx_strand_id
1 'polypeptide(L)'
;SESPLTVVELGPGNGNLAACFLSHLKVLDRQGAIYPRVRYVMVDWEQPVLDGALAHPDLVAHRDRVDSHCGSIEHLAGLVERSVDRIFCNELWNDLPTKLFAKHGGDIEEEYIRPNVSEFLHAQIQDWSGFVRAFQEQDLEVVKTFPPFLDELVWEKEYRKVEWKDVPYRKTIVEFLQAIDQEVL
;
A
#
# COMPACT_ATOMS: atom_id res chain seq x y z
N SER A 1 25.17 -14.52 -22.73
CA SER A 1 24.71 -13.27 -22.09
C SER A 1 24.17 -13.63 -20.71
N GLU A 2 24.64 -12.97 -19.70
CA GLU A 2 24.12 -13.14 -18.34
C GLU A 2 22.67 -12.60 -18.29
N SER A 3 21.82 -13.22 -17.45
CA SER A 3 20.42 -12.83 -17.31
C SER A 3 20.28 -11.41 -16.73
N PRO A 4 19.20 -10.67 -17.08
CA PRO A 4 18.90 -9.40 -16.45
C PRO A 4 18.75 -9.54 -14.93
N LEU A 5 19.03 -8.49 -14.20
CA LEU A 5 18.78 -8.35 -12.77
C LEU A 5 17.60 -7.39 -12.59
N THR A 6 16.46 -7.92 -12.23
CA THR A 6 15.24 -7.13 -12.07
C THR A 6 15.09 -6.63 -10.64
N VAL A 7 15.04 -5.32 -10.50
CA VAL A 7 14.77 -4.61 -9.24
C VAL A 7 13.41 -3.94 -9.38
N VAL A 8 12.52 -4.17 -8.42
CA VAL A 8 11.19 -3.57 -8.38
C VAL A 8 11.09 -2.61 -7.20
N GLU A 9 10.59 -1.42 -7.43
CA GLU A 9 10.23 -0.46 -6.40
C GLU A 9 8.73 -0.28 -6.36
N LEU A 10 8.14 -0.50 -5.20
CA LEU A 10 6.72 -0.32 -4.94
C LEU A 10 6.51 1.05 -4.30
N GLY A 11 5.67 1.89 -4.90
CA GLY A 11 5.44 3.26 -4.46
C GLY A 11 6.68 4.15 -4.63
N PRO A 12 7.12 4.46 -5.87
CA PRO A 12 8.36 5.18 -6.13
C PRO A 12 8.32 6.67 -5.73
N GLY A 13 7.13 7.19 -5.44
CA GLY A 13 6.95 8.61 -5.13
C GLY A 13 7.56 9.50 -6.20
N ASN A 14 8.55 10.30 -5.84
CA ASN A 14 9.22 11.22 -6.77
C ASN A 14 10.41 10.62 -7.55
N GLY A 15 10.70 9.32 -7.39
CA GLY A 15 11.78 8.64 -8.08
C GLY A 15 13.19 8.79 -7.45
N ASN A 16 13.29 9.40 -6.29
CA ASN A 16 14.57 9.63 -5.59
C ASN A 16 15.33 8.32 -5.31
N LEU A 17 14.65 7.29 -4.84
CA LEU A 17 15.31 6.02 -4.50
C LEU A 17 15.90 5.36 -5.75
N ALA A 18 15.13 5.30 -6.84
CA ALA A 18 15.60 4.78 -8.13
C ALA A 18 16.84 5.54 -8.61
N ALA A 19 16.79 6.89 -8.57
CA ALA A 19 17.90 7.75 -8.99
C ALA A 19 19.16 7.52 -8.15
N CYS A 20 19.02 7.51 -6.83
CA CYS A 20 20.12 7.25 -5.90
C CYS A 20 20.70 5.85 -6.11
N PHE A 21 19.84 4.83 -6.16
CA PHE A 21 20.27 3.45 -6.33
C PHE A 21 21.08 3.25 -7.61
N LEU A 22 20.54 3.68 -8.75
CA LEU A 22 21.20 3.48 -10.04
C LEU A 22 22.50 4.27 -10.16
N SER A 23 22.52 5.51 -9.64
CA SER A 23 23.72 6.34 -9.64
C SER A 23 24.84 5.74 -8.79
N HIS A 24 24.52 5.31 -7.57
CA HIS A 24 25.50 4.68 -6.69
C HIS A 24 25.97 3.33 -7.23
N LEU A 25 25.06 2.50 -7.73
CA LEU A 25 25.42 1.21 -8.32
C LEU A 25 26.39 1.38 -9.50
N LYS A 26 26.13 2.36 -10.38
CA LYS A 26 27.00 2.67 -11.50
C LYS A 26 28.43 3.04 -11.07
N VAL A 27 28.56 3.77 -9.96
CA VAL A 27 29.87 4.15 -9.39
C VAL A 27 30.57 2.97 -8.72
N LEU A 28 29.81 2.13 -8.01
CA LEU A 28 30.34 0.99 -7.26
C LEU A 28 30.72 -0.18 -8.18
N ASP A 29 30.02 -0.37 -9.26
CA ASP A 29 30.26 -1.44 -10.25
C ASP A 29 31.41 -1.08 -11.20
N ARG A 30 32.63 -1.01 -10.64
CA ARG A 30 33.86 -0.62 -11.38
C ARG A 30 34.17 -1.56 -12.53
N GLN A 31 33.71 -2.81 -12.47
CA GLN A 31 33.96 -3.82 -13.50
C GLN A 31 32.87 -3.83 -14.57
N GLY A 32 31.76 -3.13 -14.36
CA GLY A 32 30.63 -3.12 -15.28
C GLY A 32 29.91 -4.47 -15.40
N ALA A 33 29.96 -5.27 -14.33
CA ALA A 33 29.40 -6.62 -14.33
C ALA A 33 27.90 -6.65 -13.92
N ILE A 34 27.46 -5.68 -13.14
CA ILE A 34 26.12 -5.66 -12.52
C ILE A 34 25.24 -4.59 -13.14
N TYR A 35 25.68 -3.32 -13.10
CA TYR A 35 24.90 -2.19 -13.56
C TYR A 35 24.34 -2.34 -14.99
N PRO A 36 25.09 -2.85 -16.00
CA PRO A 36 24.57 -3.04 -17.35
C PRO A 36 23.41 -4.04 -17.45
N ARG A 37 23.25 -4.91 -16.46
CA ARG A 37 22.21 -5.96 -16.41
C ARG A 37 20.97 -5.52 -15.66
N VAL A 38 21.04 -4.43 -14.89
CA VAL A 38 19.91 -3.98 -14.07
C VAL A 38 18.77 -3.49 -14.94
N ARG A 39 17.58 -3.99 -14.65
CA ARG A 39 16.29 -3.46 -15.04
C ARG A 39 15.56 -3.01 -13.79
N TYR A 40 15.33 -1.72 -13.66
CA TYR A 40 14.61 -1.13 -12.54
C TYR A 40 13.18 -0.83 -12.92
N VAL A 41 12.21 -1.40 -12.20
CA VAL A 41 10.79 -1.28 -12.50
C VAL A 41 10.09 -0.57 -11.35
N MET A 42 9.55 0.60 -11.60
CA MET A 42 8.73 1.34 -10.65
C MET A 42 7.27 0.94 -10.81
N VAL A 43 6.60 0.62 -9.68
CA VAL A 43 5.20 0.21 -9.67
C VAL A 43 4.40 1.14 -8.78
N ASP A 44 3.32 1.69 -9.32
CA ASP A 44 2.35 2.50 -8.60
C ASP A 44 0.97 2.35 -9.26
N TRP A 45 -0.09 2.61 -8.54
CA TRP A 45 -1.45 2.59 -9.08
C TRP A 45 -1.82 3.89 -9.80
N GLU A 46 -1.08 4.98 -9.52
CA GLU A 46 -1.31 6.30 -10.09
C GLU A 46 -0.31 6.61 -11.21
N GLN A 47 -0.77 6.68 -12.45
CA GLN A 47 0.06 7.02 -13.59
C GLN A 47 0.77 8.38 -13.44
N PRO A 48 0.13 9.46 -12.90
CA PRO A 48 0.81 10.73 -12.68
C PRO A 48 2.03 10.65 -11.73
N VAL A 49 1.98 9.77 -10.73
CA VAL A 49 3.12 9.52 -9.83
C VAL A 49 4.28 8.90 -10.61
N LEU A 50 3.99 7.87 -11.41
CA LEU A 50 5.01 7.23 -12.27
C LEU A 50 5.61 8.19 -13.28
N ASP A 51 4.80 9.02 -13.91
CA ASP A 51 5.26 10.03 -14.86
C ASP A 51 6.19 11.06 -14.19
N GLY A 52 5.83 11.49 -12.96
CA GLY A 52 6.65 12.36 -12.14
C GLY A 52 7.98 11.73 -11.74
N ALA A 53 7.95 10.46 -11.31
CA ALA A 53 9.14 9.70 -10.95
C ALA A 53 10.08 9.53 -12.15
N LEU A 54 9.55 9.16 -13.31
CA LEU A 54 10.31 9.02 -14.56
C LEU A 54 10.92 10.35 -15.05
N ALA A 55 10.32 11.48 -14.70
CA ALA A 55 10.82 12.81 -15.02
C ALA A 55 11.94 13.27 -14.09
N HIS A 56 12.33 12.48 -13.07
CA HIS A 56 13.40 12.83 -12.16
C HIS A 56 14.71 13.13 -12.92
N PRO A 57 15.35 14.29 -12.69
CA PRO A 57 16.50 14.72 -13.52
C PRO A 57 17.66 13.74 -13.49
N ASP A 58 17.94 13.11 -12.35
CA ASP A 58 19.06 12.17 -12.22
C ASP A 58 18.75 10.80 -12.85
N LEU A 59 17.50 10.50 -13.21
CA LEU A 59 17.16 9.30 -13.95
C LEU A 59 17.41 9.42 -15.47
N VAL A 60 17.65 10.61 -15.98
CA VAL A 60 17.94 10.82 -17.41
C VAL A 60 19.10 9.97 -17.89
N ALA A 61 20.16 9.86 -17.07
CA ALA A 61 21.35 9.05 -17.37
C ALA A 61 21.12 7.53 -17.26
N HIS A 62 19.96 7.11 -16.81
CA HIS A 62 19.59 5.71 -16.55
C HIS A 62 18.32 5.26 -17.29
N ARG A 63 17.83 6.08 -18.22
CA ARG A 63 16.55 5.88 -18.91
C ARG A 63 16.40 4.52 -19.59
N ASP A 64 17.48 3.97 -20.09
CA ASP A 64 17.54 2.66 -20.75
C ASP A 64 17.43 1.48 -19.76
N ARG A 65 17.36 1.76 -18.46
CA ARG A 65 17.30 0.77 -17.37
C ARG A 65 16.06 0.88 -16.50
N VAL A 66 15.27 1.92 -16.72
CA VAL A 66 14.10 2.20 -15.90
C VAL A 66 12.84 1.99 -16.71
N ASP A 67 11.95 1.16 -16.18
CA ASP A 67 10.59 0.95 -16.66
C ASP A 67 9.59 1.36 -15.57
N SER A 68 8.34 1.55 -15.95
CA SER A 68 7.23 1.72 -15.01
C SER A 68 6.09 0.79 -15.33
N HIS A 69 5.35 0.43 -14.30
CA HIS A 69 4.15 -0.38 -14.38
C HIS A 69 3.04 0.24 -13.53
N CYS A 70 1.98 0.71 -14.19
CA CYS A 70 0.80 1.23 -13.51
C CYS A 70 -0.12 0.07 -13.15
N GLY A 71 -0.31 -0.15 -11.87
CA GLY A 71 -1.13 -1.24 -11.36
C GLY A 71 -1.06 -1.40 -9.86
N SER A 72 -1.96 -2.24 -9.33
CA SER A 72 -1.96 -2.55 -7.90
C SER A 72 -0.71 -3.35 -7.51
N ILE A 73 -0.12 -2.98 -6.39
CA ILE A 73 1.00 -3.71 -5.79
C ILE A 73 0.57 -5.07 -5.22
N GLU A 74 -0.73 -5.25 -4.94
CA GLU A 74 -1.29 -6.52 -4.50
C GLU A 74 -1.32 -7.56 -5.62
N HIS A 75 -1.34 -7.07 -6.87
CA HIS A 75 -1.47 -7.88 -8.06
C HIS A 75 -0.43 -7.41 -9.08
N LEU A 76 0.82 -7.77 -8.88
CA LEU A 76 1.95 -7.41 -9.77
C LEU A 76 1.80 -8.06 -11.17
N ALA A 77 0.60 -7.91 -11.74
CA ALA A 77 0.28 -8.38 -13.09
C ALA A 77 1.20 -7.67 -14.09
N GLY A 78 1.89 -8.44 -14.93
CA GLY A 78 2.88 -7.90 -15.87
C GLY A 78 4.33 -8.14 -15.48
N LEU A 79 4.61 -8.50 -14.22
CA LEU A 79 5.88 -9.08 -13.85
C LEU A 79 5.82 -10.61 -14.04
N VAL A 80 6.83 -11.16 -14.68
CA VAL A 80 6.92 -12.62 -14.85
C VAL A 80 7.21 -13.26 -13.49
N GLU A 81 6.49 -14.33 -13.15
CA GLU A 81 6.72 -15.07 -11.91
C GLU A 81 8.20 -15.46 -11.77
N ARG A 82 8.78 -15.24 -10.59
CA ARG A 82 10.18 -15.51 -10.28
C ARG A 82 11.22 -14.75 -11.11
N SER A 83 10.84 -13.64 -11.73
CA SER A 83 11.75 -12.78 -12.51
C SER A 83 12.33 -11.62 -11.72
N VAL A 84 11.95 -11.46 -10.44
CA VAL A 84 12.36 -10.33 -9.60
C VAL A 84 13.47 -10.77 -8.65
N ASP A 85 14.60 -10.07 -8.70
CA ASP A 85 15.76 -10.33 -7.84
C ASP A 85 15.70 -9.54 -6.53
N ARG A 86 15.15 -8.31 -6.56
CA ARG A 86 15.02 -7.43 -5.38
C ARG A 86 13.73 -6.62 -5.46
N ILE A 87 13.12 -6.42 -4.30
CA ILE A 87 11.98 -5.53 -4.14
C ILE A 87 12.34 -4.49 -3.09
N PHE A 88 12.12 -3.21 -3.43
CA PHE A 88 12.15 -2.10 -2.49
C PHE A 88 10.70 -1.65 -2.22
N CYS A 89 10.42 -1.39 -0.94
CA CYS A 89 9.18 -0.86 -0.47
C CYS A 89 9.48 0.06 0.71
N ASN A 90 9.38 1.36 0.50
CA ASN A 90 9.69 2.34 1.54
C ASN A 90 8.44 3.16 1.86
N GLU A 91 8.01 3.15 3.14
CA GLU A 91 6.87 3.91 3.68
C GLU A 91 5.53 3.69 2.95
N LEU A 92 5.36 2.57 2.28
CA LEU A 92 4.15 2.24 1.53
C LEU A 92 3.10 1.49 2.38
N TRP A 93 3.54 0.73 3.38
CA TRP A 93 2.65 -0.15 4.15
C TRP A 93 1.55 0.61 4.89
N ASN A 94 1.80 1.86 5.26
CA ASN A 94 0.82 2.71 5.95
C ASN A 94 -0.33 3.14 5.04
N ASP A 95 -0.10 3.15 3.73
CA ASP A 95 -1.06 3.60 2.73
C ASP A 95 -1.89 2.45 2.14
N LEU A 96 -1.54 1.20 2.53
CA LEU A 96 -2.26 0.03 2.07
C LEU A 96 -3.48 -0.28 2.94
N PRO A 97 -4.55 -0.80 2.35
CA PRO A 97 -5.66 -1.34 3.12
C PRO A 97 -5.16 -2.39 4.11
N THR A 98 -5.34 -2.14 5.39
CA THR A 98 -4.91 -3.03 6.46
C THR A 98 -6.11 -3.55 7.22
N LYS A 99 -6.03 -4.81 7.65
CA LYS A 99 -6.97 -5.39 8.61
C LYS A 99 -6.27 -5.53 9.95
N LEU A 100 -6.95 -5.11 10.99
CA LEU A 100 -6.47 -5.26 12.35
C LEU A 100 -7.21 -6.43 13.01
N PHE A 101 -6.45 -7.38 13.54
CA PHE A 101 -7.00 -8.52 14.26
C PHE A 101 -6.63 -8.41 15.74
N ALA A 102 -7.62 -8.62 16.61
CA ALA A 102 -7.46 -8.68 18.05
C ALA A 102 -7.82 -10.07 18.58
N LYS A 103 -7.15 -10.49 19.66
CA LYS A 103 -7.47 -11.73 20.38
C LYS A 103 -8.14 -11.36 21.68
N HIS A 104 -9.39 -11.75 21.83
CA HIS A 104 -10.16 -11.56 23.05
C HIS A 104 -10.61 -12.92 23.63
N GLY A 105 -10.19 -13.26 24.83
CA GLY A 105 -10.64 -14.48 25.52
C GLY A 105 -10.42 -15.79 24.75
N GLY A 106 -9.48 -15.80 23.78
CA GLY A 106 -9.21 -16.94 22.93
C GLY A 106 -9.89 -16.91 21.55
N ASP A 107 -10.84 -16.03 21.33
CA ASP A 107 -11.42 -15.74 20.01
C ASP A 107 -10.60 -14.69 19.27
N ILE A 108 -10.60 -14.80 17.93
CA ILE A 108 -9.95 -13.82 17.05
C ILE A 108 -11.04 -13.00 16.37
N GLU A 109 -10.93 -11.69 16.53
CA GLU A 109 -11.87 -10.71 16.02
C GLU A 109 -11.17 -9.74 15.07
N GLU A 110 -11.89 -9.19 14.10
CA GLU A 110 -11.45 -8.13 13.20
C GLU A 110 -11.97 -6.80 13.73
N GLU A 111 -11.09 -5.81 13.87
CA GLU A 111 -11.47 -4.44 14.22
C GLU A 111 -12.05 -3.73 13.00
N TYR A 112 -13.23 -3.19 13.18
CA TYR A 112 -13.88 -2.27 12.24
C TYR A 112 -13.92 -0.89 12.85
N ILE A 113 -13.65 0.11 12.05
CA ILE A 113 -13.85 1.51 12.44
C ILE A 113 -15.09 2.05 11.73
N ARG A 114 -15.86 2.81 12.47
CA ARG A 114 -17.06 3.47 11.99
C ARG A 114 -17.00 4.95 12.32
N PRO A 115 -17.30 5.85 11.35
CA PRO A 115 -17.43 7.26 11.67
C PRO A 115 -18.65 7.49 12.58
N ASN A 116 -18.52 8.35 13.55
CA ASN A 116 -19.60 8.86 14.38
C ASN A 116 -19.39 10.36 14.63
N VAL A 117 -20.43 11.04 15.03
CA VAL A 117 -20.43 12.47 15.37
C VAL A 117 -21.28 12.73 16.60
N SER A 118 -21.14 13.91 17.20
CA SER A 118 -22.02 14.33 18.28
C SER A 118 -23.48 14.36 17.83
N GLU A 119 -24.41 14.16 18.77
CA GLU A 119 -25.87 14.22 18.47
C GLU A 119 -26.26 15.54 17.79
N PHE A 120 -25.60 16.64 18.15
CA PHE A 120 -25.85 17.95 17.56
C PHE A 120 -25.49 17.98 16.06
N LEU A 121 -24.33 17.43 15.69
CA LEU A 121 -23.92 17.34 14.28
C LEU A 121 -24.74 16.30 13.51
N HIS A 122 -25.05 15.19 14.15
CA HIS A 122 -25.90 14.16 13.56
C HIS A 122 -27.25 14.71 13.11
N ALA A 123 -27.85 15.61 13.91
CA ALA A 123 -29.11 16.26 13.57
C ALA A 123 -29.00 17.22 12.36
N GLN A 124 -27.81 17.67 12.00
CA GLN A 124 -27.58 18.55 10.85
C GLN A 124 -27.28 17.79 9.55
N ILE A 125 -26.97 16.51 9.63
CA ILE A 125 -26.63 15.68 8.47
C ILE A 125 -27.94 15.00 7.99
N GLN A 126 -28.42 15.43 6.82
CA GLN A 126 -29.68 14.94 6.28
C GLN A 126 -29.68 13.44 5.96
N ASP A 127 -28.54 12.88 5.56
CA ASP A 127 -28.40 11.47 5.21
C ASP A 127 -27.15 10.84 5.83
N TRP A 128 -27.18 10.70 7.16
CA TRP A 128 -26.11 10.06 7.90
C TRP A 128 -25.86 8.61 7.43
N SER A 129 -26.93 7.85 7.16
CA SER A 129 -26.81 6.46 6.71
C SER A 129 -26.16 6.37 5.34
N GLY A 130 -26.45 7.31 4.44
CA GLY A 130 -25.80 7.41 3.13
C GLY A 130 -24.33 7.73 3.27
N PHE A 131 -23.96 8.66 4.16
CA PHE A 131 -22.56 8.98 4.46
C PHE A 131 -21.80 7.75 4.98
N VAL A 132 -22.33 7.07 6.02
CA VAL A 132 -21.66 5.89 6.59
C VAL A 132 -21.46 4.80 5.54
N ARG A 133 -22.46 4.57 4.70
CA ARG A 133 -22.37 3.59 3.61
C ARG A 133 -21.31 3.98 2.58
N ALA A 134 -21.32 5.22 2.09
CA ALA A 134 -20.34 5.71 1.13
C ALA A 134 -18.90 5.62 1.69
N PHE A 135 -18.75 5.93 2.98
CA PHE A 135 -17.48 5.78 3.67
C PHE A 135 -17.00 4.32 3.73
N GLN A 136 -17.90 3.39 4.07
CA GLN A 136 -17.58 1.95 4.13
C GLN A 136 -17.28 1.35 2.75
N GLU A 137 -17.96 1.86 1.71
CA GLU A 137 -17.75 1.46 0.31
C GLU A 137 -16.57 2.19 -0.35
N GLN A 138 -15.88 3.09 0.39
CA GLN A 138 -14.78 3.92 -0.09
C GLN A 138 -15.15 4.79 -1.30
N ASP A 139 -16.41 5.20 -1.38
CA ASP A 139 -16.89 6.11 -2.42
C ASP A 139 -16.53 7.56 -2.07
N LEU A 140 -15.28 7.94 -2.37
CA LEU A 140 -14.74 9.26 -2.07
C LEU A 140 -15.47 10.38 -2.79
N GLU A 141 -16.04 10.13 -3.95
CA GLU A 141 -16.79 11.17 -4.69
C GLU A 141 -18.10 11.50 -3.99
N VAL A 142 -18.76 10.51 -3.41
CA VAL A 142 -19.94 10.73 -2.58
C VAL A 142 -19.56 11.35 -1.23
N VAL A 143 -18.53 10.84 -0.57
CA VAL A 143 -18.05 11.38 0.73
C VAL A 143 -17.72 12.88 0.63
N LYS A 144 -17.10 13.35 -0.43
CA LYS A 144 -16.79 14.77 -0.67
C LYS A 144 -18.03 15.67 -0.81
N THR A 145 -19.20 15.12 -1.08
CA THR A 145 -20.44 15.91 -1.21
C THR A 145 -21.05 16.29 0.15
N PHE A 146 -20.58 15.68 1.23
CA PHE A 146 -21.05 15.99 2.57
C PHE A 146 -20.39 17.27 3.13
N PRO A 147 -21.04 17.93 4.13
CA PRO A 147 -20.49 19.13 4.74
C PRO A 147 -19.09 18.92 5.34
N PRO A 148 -18.28 19.98 5.52
CA PRO A 148 -16.93 19.89 6.04
C PRO A 148 -16.89 19.68 7.57
N PHE A 149 -17.51 18.59 8.05
CA PHE A 149 -17.49 18.16 9.45
C PHE A 149 -16.51 17.01 9.70
N LEU A 150 -15.67 16.67 8.71
CA LEU A 150 -14.73 15.55 8.81
C LEU A 150 -13.75 15.68 10.00
N ASP A 151 -13.41 16.92 10.36
CA ASP A 151 -12.55 17.21 11.53
C ASP A 151 -13.24 16.93 12.88
N GLU A 152 -14.58 16.79 12.87
CA GLU A 152 -15.38 16.52 14.06
C GLU A 152 -15.83 15.06 14.15
N LEU A 153 -15.37 14.21 13.23
CA LEU A 153 -15.66 12.78 13.28
C LEU A 153 -14.95 12.12 14.45
N VAL A 154 -15.69 11.31 15.18
CA VAL A 154 -15.17 10.38 16.19
C VAL A 154 -15.18 8.98 15.59
N TRP A 155 -14.09 8.27 15.72
CA TRP A 155 -13.95 6.92 15.20
C TRP A 155 -14.33 5.93 16.29
N GLU A 156 -15.45 5.24 16.11
CA GLU A 156 -15.85 4.14 16.97
C GLU A 156 -15.26 2.83 16.48
N LYS A 157 -14.73 2.05 17.41
CA LYS A 157 -14.22 0.71 17.15
C LYS A 157 -15.30 -0.32 17.44
N GLU A 158 -15.46 -1.26 16.52
CA GLU A 158 -16.33 -2.41 16.68
C GLU A 158 -15.51 -3.67 16.38
N TYR A 159 -15.61 -4.68 17.23
CA TYR A 159 -14.93 -5.95 17.04
C TYR A 159 -15.94 -7.00 16.57
N ARG A 160 -15.61 -7.68 15.50
CA ARG A 160 -16.48 -8.71 14.89
C ARG A 160 -15.68 -9.98 14.70
N LYS A 161 -16.35 -11.12 14.87
CA LYS A 161 -15.73 -12.42 14.59
C LYS A 161 -15.29 -12.49 13.14
N VAL A 162 -14.03 -12.94 12.94
CA VAL A 162 -13.42 -12.94 11.61
C VAL A 162 -14.11 -13.92 10.67
N GLU A 163 -14.47 -13.46 9.48
CA GLU A 163 -14.91 -14.29 8.37
C GLU A 163 -13.70 -14.73 7.53
N TRP A 164 -13.09 -15.83 7.92
CA TRP A 164 -11.83 -16.29 7.38
C TRP A 164 -11.82 -16.66 5.89
N LYS A 165 -12.97 -16.83 5.26
CA LYS A 165 -13.06 -17.21 3.83
C LYS A 165 -12.38 -16.18 2.92
N ASP A 166 -12.41 -14.89 3.31
CA ASP A 166 -11.94 -13.75 2.53
C ASP A 166 -10.59 -13.20 3.03
N VAL A 167 -9.96 -13.89 4.00
CA VAL A 167 -8.68 -13.46 4.56
C VAL A 167 -7.55 -14.28 3.96
N PRO A 168 -6.65 -13.67 3.18
CA PRO A 168 -5.46 -14.35 2.69
C PRO A 168 -4.54 -14.74 3.86
N TYR A 169 -3.73 -15.77 3.67
CA TYR A 169 -2.78 -16.25 4.70
C TYR A 169 -3.41 -16.63 6.04
N ARG A 170 -4.69 -17.00 6.06
CA ARG A 170 -5.44 -17.39 7.26
C ARG A 170 -4.65 -18.25 8.23
N LYS A 171 -4.02 -19.32 7.73
CA LYS A 171 -3.29 -20.28 8.56
C LYS A 171 -2.16 -19.60 9.33
N THR A 172 -1.35 -18.79 8.64
CA THR A 172 -0.23 -18.06 9.24
C THR A 172 -0.72 -17.05 10.29
N ILE A 173 -1.80 -16.31 9.99
CA ILE A 173 -2.38 -15.34 10.92
C ILE A 173 -2.90 -16.04 12.17
N VAL A 174 -3.64 -17.14 12.03
CA VAL A 174 -4.18 -17.89 13.18
C VAL A 174 -3.05 -18.47 14.02
N GLU A 175 -2.04 -19.11 13.42
CA GLU A 175 -0.89 -19.66 14.13
C GLU A 175 -0.13 -18.56 14.90
N PHE A 176 0.09 -17.39 14.26
CA PHE A 176 0.75 -16.25 14.90
C PHE A 176 -0.05 -15.74 16.11
N LEU A 177 -1.36 -15.48 15.94
CA LEU A 177 -2.22 -14.95 17.01
C LEU A 177 -2.40 -15.97 18.15
N GLN A 178 -2.43 -17.27 17.84
CA GLN A 178 -2.48 -18.30 18.86
C GLN A 178 -1.19 -18.41 19.68
N ALA A 179 -0.04 -18.10 19.07
CA ALA A 179 1.25 -18.12 19.75
C ALA A 179 1.49 -16.91 20.66
N ILE A 180 0.68 -15.85 20.54
CA ILE A 180 0.77 -14.66 21.38
C ILE A 180 -0.06 -14.88 22.63
N ASP A 181 0.58 -14.90 23.82
CA ASP A 181 -0.10 -15.01 25.11
C ASP A 181 -0.77 -13.70 25.58
N GLN A 182 -0.45 -12.59 24.94
CA GLN A 182 -1.02 -11.29 25.28
C GLN A 182 -2.27 -11.01 24.44
N GLU A 183 -3.32 -10.51 25.08
CA GLU A 183 -4.40 -9.82 24.39
C GLU A 183 -3.82 -8.52 23.84
N VAL A 184 -3.69 -8.47 22.53
CA VAL A 184 -3.30 -7.23 21.84
C VAL A 184 -4.59 -6.45 21.62
N LEU A 185 -4.74 -5.37 22.33
CA LEU A 185 -5.77 -4.37 22.11
C LEU A 185 -5.27 -3.34 21.10
#